data_3c00b4b511d0643439f65a1b246c70d5
#
_entry.id   3c00b4b511d0643439f65a1b246c70d5
#
_cell.length_a   1.000
_cell.length_b   1.000
_cell.length_c   1.000
_cell.angle_alpha   90.00
_cell.angle_beta   90.00
_cell.angle_gamma   90.00
#
_symmetry.space_group_name_H-M   'P 1'
#
loop_
_entity.id
_entity.type
_entity.pdbx_description
1 polymer ?
#
loop_
_entity_poly.entity_id
_entity_poly.type
_entity_poly.pdbx_seq_one_letter_code
_entity_poly.pdbx_strand_id
1 'polypeptide(L)'
;MSVRVTSLSSEVSLYTERYSDCKKLVWSWTSDASGSYAEKTTLEGQDYTIVGVIELISIIPDQTSPPTNGYNVEISTDSGIDVLRGYGSNMPNNDTMVFYNINMPVLSPLTLTVSGAGNTTKGSVEVYYR
;
A
#
# COMPACT_ATOMS: atom_id res chain seq x y z
N MET A 1 14.74 -12.91 -14.63
CA MET A 1 14.03 -13.73 -13.62
C MET A 1 13.30 -12.80 -12.66
N SER A 2 12.07 -13.11 -12.37
CA SER A 2 11.34 -12.35 -11.35
C SER A 2 11.19 -13.22 -10.10
N VAL A 3 11.22 -12.56 -8.95
CA VAL A 3 11.00 -13.21 -7.67
C VAL A 3 9.75 -12.61 -7.06
N ARG A 4 8.87 -13.49 -6.63
CA ARG A 4 7.65 -13.09 -5.95
C ARG A 4 7.66 -13.66 -4.54
N VAL A 5 7.44 -12.79 -3.57
CA VAL A 5 7.32 -13.19 -2.18
C VAL A 5 5.99 -12.66 -1.64
N THR A 6 5.25 -13.52 -0.94
CA THR A 6 3.95 -13.17 -0.40
C THR A 6 3.97 -13.30 1.11
N SER A 7 3.48 -12.28 1.80
CA SER A 7 3.31 -12.33 3.24
C SER A 7 2.20 -13.32 3.61
N LEU A 8 2.38 -14.01 4.73
CA LEU A 8 1.40 -15.01 5.21
C LEU A 8 0.21 -14.38 5.91
N SER A 9 0.40 -13.28 6.62
CA SER A 9 -0.64 -12.68 7.45
C SER A 9 -1.44 -11.61 6.73
N SER A 10 -0.89 -11.09 5.67
CA SER A 10 -1.49 -10.03 4.88
C SER A 10 -1.44 -10.42 3.43
N GLU A 11 -2.14 -9.68 2.64
CA GLU A 11 -2.09 -9.86 1.20
C GLU A 11 -1.04 -8.94 0.59
N VAL A 12 0.11 -8.86 1.24
CA VAL A 12 1.28 -8.14 0.74
C VAL A 12 2.06 -9.07 -0.18
N SER A 13 2.31 -8.61 -1.38
CA SER A 13 3.10 -9.34 -2.37
C SER A 13 4.27 -8.48 -2.82
N LEU A 14 5.45 -9.09 -2.89
CA LEU A 14 6.66 -8.44 -3.35
C LEU A 14 7.12 -9.06 -4.65
N TYR A 15 7.40 -8.21 -5.63
CA TYR A 15 7.91 -8.65 -6.92
C TYR A 15 9.23 -7.97 -7.21
N THR A 16 10.19 -8.75 -7.68
CA THR A 16 11.48 -8.21 -8.14
C THR A 16 11.74 -8.73 -9.54
N GLU A 17 11.93 -7.82 -10.47
CA GLU A 17 12.22 -8.15 -11.84
C GLU A 17 13.72 -8.15 -12.10
N ARG A 18 14.18 -9.15 -12.81
CA ARG A 18 15.59 -9.37 -13.09
C ARG A 18 16.21 -8.27 -13.95
N TYR A 19 15.45 -7.79 -14.93
CA TYR A 19 15.95 -6.86 -15.95
C TYR A 19 15.71 -5.41 -15.57
N SER A 20 15.14 -5.17 -14.43
CA SER A 20 14.79 -3.86 -13.95
C SER A 20 15.03 -3.82 -12.45
N ASP A 21 15.53 -2.72 -11.96
CA ASP A 21 15.62 -2.50 -10.52
C ASP A 21 14.27 -2.18 -9.90
N CYS A 22 13.24 -2.03 -10.72
CA CYS A 22 11.91 -1.71 -10.24
C CYS A 22 11.28 -2.90 -9.53
N LYS A 23 10.78 -2.64 -8.33
CA LYS A 23 10.08 -3.62 -7.49
C LYS A 23 8.68 -3.13 -7.27
N LYS A 24 7.78 -4.06 -6.98
CA LYS A 24 6.38 -3.73 -6.72
C LYS A 24 5.95 -4.38 -5.41
N LEU A 25 5.40 -3.56 -4.52
CA LEU A 25 4.77 -3.99 -3.29
C LEU A 25 3.26 -3.81 -3.47
N VAL A 26 2.49 -4.84 -3.16
CA VAL A 26 1.03 -4.79 -3.29
C VAL A 26 0.40 -5.16 -1.95
N TRP A 27 -0.47 -4.28 -1.45
CA TRP A 27 -1.41 -4.61 -0.39
C TRP A 27 -2.79 -4.82 -1.00
N SER A 28 -3.45 -5.90 -0.63
CA SER A 28 -4.89 -6.08 -0.84
C SER A 28 -5.54 -6.04 0.53
N TRP A 29 -6.40 -5.06 0.77
CA TRP A 29 -6.93 -4.84 2.09
C TRP A 29 -8.44 -5.05 2.13
N THR A 30 -8.92 -5.45 3.31
CA THR A 30 -10.34 -5.54 3.64
C THR A 30 -10.53 -4.82 4.97
N SER A 31 -11.42 -3.84 4.99
CA SER A 31 -11.67 -3.07 6.21
C SER A 31 -12.47 -3.89 7.24
N ASP A 32 -12.31 -3.52 8.49
CA ASP A 32 -13.11 -4.08 9.57
C ASP A 32 -14.47 -3.37 9.68
N ALA A 33 -15.22 -3.67 10.74
CA ALA A 33 -16.54 -3.09 10.95
C ALA A 33 -16.50 -1.57 11.15
N SER A 34 -15.38 -1.04 11.61
CA SER A 34 -15.22 0.40 11.80
C SER A 34 -14.66 1.11 10.57
N GLY A 35 -14.40 0.38 9.48
CA GLY A 35 -13.87 0.95 8.26
C GLY A 35 -12.37 1.14 8.26
N SER A 36 -11.66 0.38 9.07
CA SER A 36 -10.22 0.53 9.26
C SER A 36 -9.45 -0.71 8.82
N TYR A 37 -8.22 -0.50 8.40
CA TYR A 37 -7.27 -1.55 8.11
C TYR A 37 -5.87 -1.02 8.41
N ALA A 38 -5.03 -1.85 9.01
CA ALA A 38 -3.63 -1.49 9.24
C ALA A 38 -2.76 -2.73 9.11
N GLU A 39 -1.74 -2.65 8.28
CA GLU A 39 -0.83 -3.77 8.06
C GLU A 39 0.55 -3.26 7.71
N LYS A 40 1.55 -3.77 8.41
CA LYS A 40 2.96 -3.50 8.13
C LYS A 40 3.47 -4.48 7.08
N THR A 41 4.46 -4.06 6.29
CA THR A 41 5.14 -4.99 5.39
C THR A 41 5.81 -6.08 6.19
N THR A 42 5.43 -7.33 5.92
CA THR A 42 5.95 -8.50 6.61
C THR A 42 6.31 -9.57 5.61
N LEU A 43 7.25 -10.41 5.99
CA LEU A 43 7.65 -11.58 5.24
C LEU A 43 7.83 -12.71 6.25
N GLU A 44 7.05 -13.79 6.08
CA GLU A 44 7.11 -14.94 6.98
C GLU A 44 6.91 -14.56 8.46
N GLY A 45 6.01 -13.60 8.72
CA GLY A 45 5.69 -13.16 10.06
C GLY A 45 6.67 -12.16 10.67
N GLN A 46 7.71 -11.77 9.93
CA GLN A 46 8.71 -10.82 10.38
C GLN A 46 8.54 -9.49 9.63
N ASP A 47 8.85 -8.38 10.30
CA ASP A 47 8.87 -7.09 9.63
C ASP A 47 9.82 -7.14 8.43
N TYR A 48 9.37 -6.60 7.31
CA TYR A 48 10.17 -6.57 6.10
C TYR A 48 10.50 -5.13 5.74
N THR A 49 11.79 -4.81 5.75
CA THR A 49 12.29 -3.47 5.44
C THR A 49 12.29 -3.23 3.94
N ILE A 50 11.62 -2.17 3.52
CA ILE A 50 11.69 -1.70 2.15
C ILE A 50 12.93 -0.83 2.02
N VAL A 51 13.78 -1.14 1.05
CA VAL A 51 15.02 -0.43 0.80
C VAL A 51 14.99 0.10 -0.62
N GLY A 52 15.06 1.41 -0.79
CA GLY A 52 15.09 1.98 -2.12
C GLY A 52 14.42 3.35 -2.20
N VAL A 53 13.97 3.70 -3.38
CA VAL A 53 13.29 4.97 -3.66
C VAL A 53 11.90 4.66 -4.20
N ILE A 54 10.88 5.18 -3.52
CA ILE A 54 9.51 5.04 -4.00
C ILE A 54 9.30 5.99 -5.17
N GLU A 55 8.80 5.43 -6.28
CA GLU A 55 8.60 6.18 -7.54
C GLU A 55 7.14 6.51 -7.77
N LEU A 56 6.24 5.54 -7.54
CA LEU A 56 4.83 5.67 -7.89
C LEU A 56 3.98 4.87 -6.90
N ILE A 57 2.83 5.41 -6.55
CA ILE A 57 1.84 4.71 -5.71
C ILE A 57 0.49 4.79 -6.40
N SER A 58 -0.20 3.64 -6.50
CA SER A 58 -1.57 3.54 -7.00
C SER A 58 -2.50 3.13 -5.88
N ILE A 59 -3.60 3.85 -5.72
CA ILE A 59 -4.66 3.53 -4.75
C ILE A 59 -5.88 3.10 -5.56
N ILE A 60 -6.29 1.84 -5.39
CA ILE A 60 -7.25 1.18 -6.26
C ILE A 60 -8.44 0.70 -5.42
N PRO A 61 -9.62 1.31 -5.54
CA PRO A 61 -10.81 0.79 -4.86
C PRO A 61 -11.32 -0.47 -5.54
N ASP A 62 -11.86 -1.39 -4.75
CA ASP A 62 -12.50 -2.58 -5.29
C ASP A 62 -13.81 -2.20 -5.98
N GLN A 63 -14.14 -2.87 -7.07
CA GLN A 63 -15.36 -2.54 -7.82
C GLN A 63 -16.60 -3.25 -7.28
N THR A 64 -16.41 -4.38 -6.62
CA THR A 64 -17.51 -5.18 -6.08
C THR A 64 -17.89 -4.75 -4.67
N SER A 65 -16.89 -4.47 -3.84
CA SER A 65 -17.08 -4.04 -2.46
C SER A 65 -16.31 -2.73 -2.24
N PRO A 66 -16.73 -1.64 -2.91
CA PRO A 66 -15.94 -0.42 -2.87
C PRO A 66 -15.94 0.22 -1.49
N PRO A 67 -14.86 0.90 -1.13
CA PRO A 67 -14.83 1.67 0.11
C PRO A 67 -15.81 2.83 0.06
N THR A 68 -16.12 3.38 1.22
CA THR A 68 -16.91 4.60 1.31
C THR A 68 -16.17 5.73 0.61
N ASN A 69 -16.88 6.51 -0.19
CA ASN A 69 -16.27 7.65 -0.88
C ASN A 69 -15.69 8.64 0.14
N GLY A 70 -14.48 9.07 -0.12
CA GLY A 70 -13.78 9.95 0.82
C GLY A 70 -12.93 9.19 1.86
N TYR A 71 -12.68 7.91 1.65
CA TYR A 71 -11.82 7.15 2.56
C TYR A 71 -10.38 7.66 2.51
N ASN A 72 -9.61 7.29 3.53
CA ASN A 72 -8.25 7.80 3.69
C ASN A 72 -7.23 6.68 3.65
N VAL A 73 -6.11 6.93 3.01
CA VAL A 73 -4.98 6.00 2.91
C VAL A 73 -3.72 6.71 3.36
N GLU A 74 -2.97 6.05 4.23
CA GLU A 74 -1.68 6.53 4.68
C GLU A 74 -0.68 5.39 4.59
N ILE A 75 0.53 5.69 4.15
CA ILE A 75 1.62 4.71 4.12
C ILE A 75 2.77 5.32 4.90
N SER A 76 3.04 4.80 6.09
CA SER A 76 4.00 5.41 6.98
C SER A 76 5.25 4.56 7.18
N THR A 77 6.38 5.23 7.36
CA THR A 77 7.62 4.61 7.81
C THR A 77 7.59 4.42 9.32
N ASP A 78 8.56 3.69 9.86
CA ASP A 78 8.69 3.53 11.32
C ASP A 78 8.90 4.86 12.03
N SER A 79 9.43 5.86 11.34
CA SER A 79 9.58 7.22 11.89
C SER A 79 8.30 8.02 11.86
N GLY A 80 7.22 7.47 11.33
CA GLY A 80 5.94 8.17 11.25
C GLY A 80 5.79 9.09 10.05
N ILE A 81 6.64 8.96 9.04
CA ILE A 81 6.56 9.78 7.83
C ILE A 81 5.58 9.13 6.86
N ASP A 82 4.56 9.86 6.45
CA ASP A 82 3.63 9.44 5.42
C ASP A 82 4.26 9.67 4.05
N VAL A 83 4.51 8.58 3.31
CA VAL A 83 5.12 8.68 1.99
C VAL A 83 4.19 9.30 0.96
N LEU A 84 2.89 9.32 1.23
CA LEU A 84 1.89 10.03 0.42
C LEU A 84 1.76 11.51 0.79
N ARG A 85 2.42 11.95 1.84
CA ARG A 85 2.43 13.36 2.28
C ARG A 85 1.03 13.94 2.48
N GLY A 86 0.09 13.12 2.94
CA GLY A 86 -1.30 13.53 3.13
C GLY A 86 -2.16 13.47 1.88
N TYR A 87 -1.59 13.20 0.71
CA TYR A 87 -2.37 13.16 -0.53
C TYR A 87 -3.29 11.95 -0.63
N GLY A 88 -3.14 10.97 0.25
CA GLY A 88 -4.02 9.82 0.32
C GLY A 88 -5.32 10.07 1.06
N SER A 89 -5.59 11.28 1.50
CA SER A 89 -6.85 11.61 2.18
C SER A 89 -7.96 11.88 1.17
N ASN A 90 -9.19 11.56 1.56
CA ASN A 90 -10.39 11.85 0.77
C ASN A 90 -10.35 11.20 -0.62
N MET A 91 -10.11 9.89 -0.65
CA MET A 91 -9.99 9.15 -1.91
C MET A 91 -11.35 8.84 -2.53
N PRO A 92 -11.45 8.90 -3.87
CA PRO A 92 -12.67 8.48 -4.55
C PRO A 92 -12.82 6.96 -4.51
N ASN A 93 -14.05 6.48 -4.43
CA ASN A 93 -14.34 5.05 -4.37
C ASN A 93 -14.62 4.41 -5.74
N ASN A 94 -14.60 5.19 -6.79
CA ASN A 94 -14.95 4.73 -8.15
C ASN A 94 -13.83 4.98 -9.16
N ASP A 95 -12.65 5.38 -8.70
CA ASP A 95 -11.57 5.74 -9.60
C ASP A 95 -10.22 5.40 -8.94
N THR A 96 -9.29 4.93 -9.73
CA THR A 96 -7.92 4.68 -9.28
C THR A 96 -7.17 5.98 -9.24
N MET A 97 -6.51 6.24 -8.10
CA MET A 97 -5.67 7.41 -7.93
C MET A 97 -4.22 7.00 -8.07
N VAL A 98 -3.48 7.68 -8.94
CA VAL A 98 -2.07 7.39 -9.19
C VAL A 98 -1.24 8.61 -8.84
N PHE A 99 -0.25 8.41 -7.99
CA PHE A 99 0.66 9.46 -7.54
C PHE A 99 2.04 9.20 -8.15
N TYR A 100 2.46 10.12 -9.01
CA TYR A 100 3.73 10.01 -9.74
C TYR A 100 4.83 10.82 -9.06
N ASN A 101 6.07 10.50 -9.40
CA ASN A 101 7.24 11.30 -9.01
C ASN A 101 7.36 11.49 -7.51
N ILE A 102 7.06 10.45 -6.75
CA ILE A 102 7.15 10.51 -5.30
C ILE A 102 8.60 10.73 -4.88
N ASN A 103 9.52 9.97 -5.49
CA ASN A 103 10.95 10.15 -5.32
C ASN A 103 11.35 10.22 -3.84
N MET A 104 10.83 9.30 -3.04
CA MET A 104 11.07 9.25 -1.60
C MET A 104 12.00 8.09 -1.26
N PRO A 105 13.21 8.35 -0.76
CA PRO A 105 14.08 7.29 -0.26
C PRO A 105 13.48 6.66 0.99
N VAL A 106 13.51 5.34 1.07
CA VAL A 106 13.03 4.60 2.24
C VAL A 106 14.03 3.54 2.66
N LEU A 107 14.12 3.34 3.96
CA LEU A 107 14.85 2.26 4.59
C LEU A 107 14.05 1.90 5.85
N SER A 108 12.94 1.23 5.67
CA SER A 108 11.97 1.03 6.75
C SER A 108 10.92 0.01 6.32
N PRO A 109 10.36 -0.76 7.23
CA PRO A 109 9.07 -1.35 6.98
C PRO A 109 8.05 -0.23 6.72
N LEU A 110 7.08 -0.50 5.89
CA LEU A 110 6.00 0.45 5.60
C LEU A 110 4.69 -0.08 6.18
N THR A 111 3.92 0.79 6.78
CA THR A 111 2.60 0.44 7.32
C THR A 111 1.53 1.11 6.50
N LEU A 112 0.66 0.31 5.89
CA LEU A 112 -0.55 0.81 5.25
C LEU A 112 -1.62 0.99 6.30
N THR A 113 -2.23 2.16 6.35
CA THR A 113 -3.39 2.44 7.20
C THR A 113 -4.51 2.98 6.32
N VAL A 114 -5.67 2.34 6.41
CA VAL A 114 -6.90 2.78 5.74
C VAL A 114 -7.90 3.14 6.81
N SER A 115 -8.62 4.23 6.63
CA SER A 115 -9.65 4.67 7.56
C SER A 115 -10.83 5.26 6.81
N GLY A 116 -11.99 5.25 7.48
CA GLY A 116 -13.21 5.80 6.88
C GLY A 116 -13.73 5.02 5.68
N ALA A 117 -13.33 3.76 5.54
CA ALA A 117 -13.64 2.97 4.35
C ALA A 117 -15.00 2.25 4.41
N GLY A 118 -15.65 2.25 5.56
CA GLY A 118 -16.91 1.51 5.72
C GLY A 118 -16.70 0.06 6.11
N ASN A 119 -17.79 -0.63 6.42
CA ASN A 119 -17.75 -1.97 6.95
C ASN A 119 -17.44 -3.00 5.86
N THR A 120 -16.34 -3.74 6.04
CA THR A 120 -15.98 -4.89 5.20
C THR A 120 -15.91 -4.53 3.71
N THR A 121 -15.26 -3.40 3.44
CA THR A 121 -14.99 -2.96 2.07
C THR A 121 -13.57 -3.34 1.67
N LYS A 122 -13.24 -3.22 0.40
CA LYS A 122 -11.99 -3.73 -0.14
C LYS A 122 -11.31 -2.72 -1.06
N GLY A 123 -10.02 -2.92 -1.22
CA GLY A 123 -9.22 -2.18 -2.17
C GLY A 123 -7.81 -2.72 -2.20
N SER A 124 -6.98 -2.10 -3.00
CA SER A 124 -5.56 -2.43 -3.05
C SER A 124 -4.72 -1.17 -3.17
N VAL A 125 -3.46 -1.30 -2.80
CA VAL A 125 -2.47 -0.25 -2.93
C VAL A 125 -1.22 -0.88 -3.53
N GLU A 126 -0.70 -0.26 -4.58
CA GLU A 126 0.52 -0.71 -5.23
C GLU A 126 1.59 0.36 -5.06
N VAL A 127 2.77 -0.06 -4.62
CA VAL A 127 3.92 0.82 -4.45
C VAL A 127 5.04 0.32 -5.37
N TYR A 128 5.48 1.19 -6.27
CA TYR A 128 6.60 0.89 -7.16
C TYR A 128 7.82 1.63 -6.64
N TYR A 129 8.91 0.89 -6.47
CA TYR A 129 10.15 1.44 -5.91
C TYR A 129 11.37 0.77 -6.54
N ARG A 130 12.52 1.42 -6.41
CA ARG A 130 13.77 0.87 -6.92
C ARG A 130 14.94 1.12 -5.98
#